data_f148de8440ba3451c579d3f58b1c3ad3
#
_entry.id   f148de8440ba3451c579d3f58b1c3ad3
#
_cell.length_a   1.000
_cell.length_b   1.000
_cell.length_c   1.000
_cell.angle_alpha   90.00
_cell.angle_beta   90.00
_cell.angle_gamma   90.00
#
_symmetry.space_group_name_H-M   'P 1'
#
loop_
_entity.id
_entity.type
_entity.pdbx_description
1 polymer ?
#
loop_
_entity_poly.entity_id
_entity_poly.type
_entity_poly.pdbx_seq_one_letter_code
_entity_poly.pdbx_strand_id
1 'polypeptide(L)'
;MLTNDLKDIKCNLEPSILDISIGDIAVQVQPLSKSSTIMEAFLRFMKDEKLGLLPVVDDSIVIGQVQRNRFLENTVLGRFGYGIHLNSKKSIYEVMEQPTFIIDYKMTLEDASLIIQKRELRNIYDDIIISKDNGYYGIVPINVLLEAITQRALIIAKDANPLTGLPGNWALQREIERRIRCKCIFDVCYIDINHFKPYNDYYGFEKGDRVISSLGMILRKLAVDRGEIFVGHIGGDDFIIIANSENSWNVCEMVIRNFEEFLPSFHGEDFTRGYYLSKNRNGNEELFKLLSLSCAIVSNEKRDIKSFAHLASIASEVKAEAKRQSRIKGTSVIVRDRRSE
;
A
#
# COMPACT_ATOMS: atom_id res chain seq x y z
N MET A 1 -6.26 -29.47 -5.05
CA MET A 1 -5.10 -29.20 -4.17
C MET A 1 -4.67 -27.73 -4.21
N LEU A 2 -4.58 -27.05 -5.35
CA LEU A 2 -4.25 -25.61 -5.43
C LEU A 2 -5.28 -24.65 -4.77
N THR A 3 -6.53 -25.05 -4.62
CA THR A 3 -7.55 -24.25 -3.90
C THR A 3 -7.40 -24.29 -2.37
N ASN A 4 -6.70 -25.29 -1.82
CA ASN A 4 -6.36 -25.34 -0.40
C ASN A 4 -5.11 -24.49 -0.11
N ASP A 5 -4.11 -24.52 -1.00
CA ASP A 5 -2.89 -23.71 -0.83
C ASP A 5 -3.20 -22.20 -0.90
N LEU A 6 -4.18 -21.78 -1.73
CA LEU A 6 -4.67 -20.39 -1.76
C LEU A 6 -5.50 -20.02 -0.52
N LYS A 7 -6.17 -20.98 0.14
CA LYS A 7 -6.86 -20.73 1.42
C LYS A 7 -5.88 -20.62 2.59
N ASP A 8 -4.82 -21.42 2.59
CA ASP A 8 -3.76 -21.34 3.60
C ASP A 8 -2.90 -20.08 3.43
N ILE A 9 -2.69 -19.63 2.19
CA ILE A 9 -2.13 -18.31 1.88
C ILE A 9 -3.08 -17.19 2.35
N LYS A 10 -4.42 -17.34 2.19
CA LYS A 10 -5.41 -16.36 2.67
C LYS A 10 -5.41 -16.15 4.18
N CYS A 11 -5.16 -17.19 4.98
CA CYS A 11 -5.15 -17.07 6.45
C CYS A 11 -3.90 -16.37 7.03
N ASN A 12 -2.78 -16.36 6.29
CA ASN A 12 -1.52 -15.77 6.75
C ASN A 12 -1.17 -14.43 6.11
N LEU A 13 -1.99 -13.92 5.18
CA LEU A 13 -1.66 -12.80 4.30
C LEU A 13 -2.31 -11.46 4.67
N GLU A 14 -3.21 -11.39 5.64
CA GLU A 14 -3.97 -10.16 5.88
C GLU A 14 -3.15 -8.93 6.33
N PRO A 15 -2.02 -9.01 7.04
CA PRO A 15 -1.17 -7.85 7.28
C PRO A 15 0.01 -7.69 6.31
N SER A 16 0.36 -8.71 5.53
CA SER A 16 1.60 -8.74 4.73
C SER A 16 1.44 -8.56 3.22
N ILE A 17 0.23 -8.61 2.67
CA ILE A 17 -0.04 -8.53 1.21
C ILE A 17 0.58 -7.31 0.52
N LEU A 18 0.76 -6.20 1.21
CA LEU A 18 1.33 -4.98 0.61
C LEU A 18 2.87 -4.94 0.63
N ASP A 19 3.52 -5.78 1.43
CA ASP A 19 4.99 -5.92 1.47
C ASP A 19 5.48 -7.18 0.72
N ILE A 20 4.56 -7.91 0.08
CA ILE A 20 4.87 -9.13 -0.65
C ILE A 20 5.65 -8.79 -1.92
N SER A 21 6.78 -9.47 -2.10
CA SER A 21 7.51 -9.49 -3.37
C SER A 21 6.85 -10.48 -4.34
N ILE A 22 7.20 -10.39 -5.61
CA ILE A 22 6.71 -11.35 -6.60
C ILE A 22 7.17 -12.78 -6.28
N GLY A 23 8.31 -12.94 -5.63
CA GLY A 23 8.82 -14.24 -5.21
C GLY A 23 8.00 -14.91 -4.12
N ASP A 24 7.29 -14.14 -3.28
CA ASP A 24 6.47 -14.68 -2.20
C ASP A 24 5.18 -15.35 -2.71
N ILE A 25 4.77 -15.02 -3.93
CA ILE A 25 3.63 -15.66 -4.64
C ILE A 25 4.07 -16.70 -5.66
N ALA A 26 5.38 -16.98 -5.74
CA ALA A 26 5.91 -17.94 -6.70
C ALA A 26 5.59 -19.39 -6.30
N VAL A 27 5.22 -20.18 -7.29
CA VAL A 27 4.96 -21.60 -7.15
C VAL A 27 6.22 -22.38 -7.54
N GLN A 28 6.59 -23.35 -6.71
CA GLN A 28 7.72 -24.23 -7.00
C GLN A 28 7.34 -25.23 -8.09
N VAL A 29 7.98 -25.12 -9.23
CA VAL A 29 7.87 -26.07 -10.35
C VAL A 29 9.25 -26.61 -10.63
N GLN A 30 9.38 -27.94 -10.64
CA GLN A 30 10.66 -28.57 -10.98
C GLN A 30 11.03 -28.20 -12.44
N PRO A 31 12.18 -27.58 -12.71
CA PRO A 31 12.55 -27.23 -14.07
C PRO A 31 12.92 -28.48 -14.90
N LEU A 32 12.95 -28.33 -16.19
CA LEU A 32 13.56 -29.30 -17.10
C LEU A 32 15.07 -29.06 -17.18
N SER A 33 15.85 -30.13 -17.27
CA SER A 33 17.25 -30.02 -17.67
C SER A 33 17.37 -29.78 -19.17
N LYS A 34 18.46 -29.16 -19.61
CA LYS A 34 18.82 -29.04 -21.03
C LYS A 34 18.80 -30.37 -21.75
N SER A 35 19.12 -31.49 -21.08
CA SER A 35 19.12 -32.84 -21.62
C SER A 35 17.76 -33.54 -21.55
N SER A 36 16.75 -32.96 -20.90
CA SER A 36 15.40 -33.53 -20.86
C SER A 36 14.80 -33.69 -22.23
N THR A 37 13.98 -34.74 -22.41
CA THR A 37 13.35 -35.03 -23.71
C THR A 37 12.03 -34.29 -23.88
N ILE A 38 11.63 -34.14 -25.16
CA ILE A 38 10.31 -33.62 -25.52
C ILE A 38 9.20 -34.49 -24.92
N MET A 39 9.40 -35.82 -24.84
CA MET A 39 8.43 -36.72 -24.17
C MET A 39 8.28 -36.43 -22.70
N GLU A 40 9.37 -36.13 -21.99
CA GLU A 40 9.31 -35.76 -20.57
C GLU A 40 8.46 -34.50 -20.35
N ALA A 41 8.70 -33.46 -21.14
CA ALA A 41 7.89 -32.22 -21.08
C ALA A 41 6.41 -32.50 -21.36
N PHE A 42 6.12 -33.32 -22.39
CA PHE A 42 4.76 -33.71 -22.74
C PHE A 42 4.07 -34.44 -21.58
N LEU A 43 4.71 -35.44 -20.99
CA LEU A 43 4.14 -36.21 -19.86
C LEU A 43 3.88 -35.33 -18.63
N ARG A 44 4.75 -34.37 -18.37
CA ARG A 44 4.55 -33.42 -17.26
C ARG A 44 3.34 -32.52 -17.49
N PHE A 45 3.18 -31.96 -18.71
CA PHE A 45 2.00 -31.19 -19.04
C PHE A 45 0.69 -32.01 -19.05
N MET A 46 0.75 -33.28 -19.42
CA MET A 46 -0.41 -34.16 -19.38
C MET A 46 -0.79 -34.57 -17.95
N LYS A 47 0.19 -34.67 -17.06
CA LYS A 47 -0.03 -35.02 -15.64
C LYS A 47 -0.63 -33.85 -14.84
N ASP A 48 -0.26 -32.61 -15.18
CA ASP A 48 -0.74 -31.41 -14.53
C ASP A 48 -1.31 -30.42 -15.58
N GLU A 49 -2.63 -30.40 -15.69
CA GLU A 49 -3.34 -29.54 -16.64
C GLU A 49 -3.22 -28.05 -16.32
N LYS A 50 -2.91 -27.70 -15.06
CA LYS A 50 -2.77 -26.32 -14.61
C LYS A 50 -1.39 -25.75 -14.88
N LEU A 51 -0.43 -26.60 -15.21
CA LEU A 51 0.93 -26.20 -15.52
C LEU A 51 0.98 -25.52 -16.90
N GLY A 52 1.20 -24.20 -16.91
CA GLY A 52 1.27 -23.39 -18.13
C GLY A 52 2.67 -23.31 -18.74
N LEU A 53 3.71 -23.43 -17.89
CA LEU A 53 5.10 -23.21 -18.25
C LEU A 53 6.02 -24.21 -17.58
N LEU A 54 7.00 -24.69 -18.31
CA LEU A 54 8.15 -25.45 -17.81
C LEU A 54 9.44 -24.67 -18.08
N PRO A 55 10.15 -24.19 -17.06
CA PRO A 55 11.48 -23.59 -17.23
C PRO A 55 12.50 -24.66 -17.65
N VAL A 56 13.47 -24.26 -18.46
CA VAL A 56 14.61 -25.10 -18.84
C VAL A 56 15.87 -24.49 -18.23
N VAL A 57 16.63 -25.32 -17.50
CA VAL A 57 17.82 -24.86 -16.77
C VAL A 57 19.06 -25.64 -17.20
N ASP A 58 20.21 -24.98 -17.09
CA ASP A 58 21.54 -25.55 -17.13
C ASP A 58 22.28 -25.06 -15.86
N ASP A 59 22.72 -25.98 -14.99
CA ASP A 59 23.33 -25.65 -13.69
C ASP A 59 22.58 -24.61 -12.87
N SER A 60 21.24 -24.77 -12.74
CA SER A 60 20.32 -23.86 -12.05
C SER A 60 20.06 -22.52 -12.76
N ILE A 61 20.77 -22.19 -13.83
CA ILE A 61 20.54 -20.98 -14.63
C ILE A 61 19.45 -21.24 -15.66
N VAL A 62 18.49 -20.33 -15.75
CA VAL A 62 17.42 -20.43 -16.75
C VAL A 62 18.00 -20.13 -18.12
N ILE A 63 17.91 -21.11 -19.04
CA ILE A 63 18.39 -21.00 -20.42
C ILE A 63 17.25 -20.96 -21.44
N GLY A 64 16.03 -21.34 -21.03
CA GLY A 64 14.86 -21.39 -21.90
C GLY A 64 13.58 -21.62 -21.13
N GLN A 65 12.50 -21.64 -21.87
CA GLN A 65 11.15 -21.95 -21.37
C GLN A 65 10.38 -22.77 -22.41
N VAL A 66 9.41 -23.55 -21.91
CA VAL A 66 8.45 -24.29 -22.74
C VAL A 66 7.06 -23.88 -22.32
N GLN A 67 6.36 -23.12 -23.16
CA GLN A 67 4.97 -22.73 -22.93
C GLN A 67 4.02 -23.82 -23.41
N ARG A 68 3.11 -24.28 -22.55
CA ARG A 68 2.21 -25.39 -22.79
C ARG A 68 1.49 -25.29 -24.15
N ASN A 69 0.80 -24.21 -24.41
CA ASN A 69 -0.04 -24.07 -25.58
C ASN A 69 0.80 -24.14 -26.89
N ARG A 70 1.87 -23.34 -26.94
CA ARG A 70 2.78 -23.33 -28.11
C ARG A 70 3.49 -24.66 -28.30
N PHE A 71 3.89 -25.29 -27.19
CA PHE A 71 4.50 -26.61 -27.24
C PHE A 71 3.55 -27.69 -27.80
N LEU A 72 2.30 -27.70 -27.29
CA LEU A 72 1.29 -28.66 -27.78
C LEU A 72 0.94 -28.41 -29.23
N GLU A 73 0.78 -27.18 -29.68
CA GLU A 73 0.46 -26.84 -31.06
C GLU A 73 1.62 -27.13 -32.02
N ASN A 74 2.81 -26.65 -31.74
CA ASN A 74 3.93 -26.67 -32.67
C ASN A 74 4.74 -27.96 -32.62
N THR A 75 4.88 -28.55 -31.41
CA THR A 75 5.79 -29.70 -31.23
C THR A 75 5.06 -31.01 -31.10
N VAL A 76 3.95 -31.05 -30.33
CA VAL A 76 3.20 -32.30 -30.10
C VAL A 76 2.28 -32.61 -31.26
N LEU A 77 1.43 -31.68 -31.68
CA LEU A 77 0.57 -31.84 -32.86
C LEU A 77 1.40 -31.70 -34.13
N GLY A 78 2.18 -30.63 -34.21
CA GLY A 78 2.89 -30.30 -35.42
C GLY A 78 1.95 -30.12 -36.62
N ARG A 79 2.51 -30.01 -37.83
CA ARG A 79 1.72 -29.71 -39.04
C ARG A 79 0.68 -30.78 -39.42
N PHE A 80 0.90 -32.03 -39.03
CA PHE A 80 0.07 -33.17 -39.47
C PHE A 80 -0.43 -34.04 -38.31
N GLY A 81 -0.34 -33.60 -37.07
CA GLY A 81 -0.80 -34.35 -35.87
C GLY A 81 0.14 -35.46 -35.39
N TYR A 82 1.33 -35.61 -35.98
CA TYR A 82 2.30 -36.67 -35.64
C TYR A 82 3.57 -36.14 -34.96
N GLY A 83 3.59 -34.88 -34.55
CA GLY A 83 4.79 -34.23 -34.06
C GLY A 83 5.43 -34.94 -32.88
N ILE A 84 4.66 -35.41 -31.90
CA ILE A 84 5.18 -36.12 -30.73
C ILE A 84 5.87 -37.44 -31.11
N HIS A 85 5.32 -38.19 -32.08
CA HIS A 85 5.90 -39.45 -32.49
C HIS A 85 7.26 -39.25 -33.17
N LEU A 86 7.43 -38.16 -33.91
CA LEU A 86 8.67 -37.84 -34.62
C LEU A 86 9.73 -37.23 -33.70
N ASN A 87 9.32 -36.52 -32.67
CA ASN A 87 10.21 -35.66 -31.86
C ASN A 87 10.41 -36.16 -30.42
N SER A 88 9.69 -37.18 -29.97
CA SER A 88 9.65 -37.62 -28.55
C SER A 88 11.01 -37.81 -27.88
N LYS A 89 12.00 -38.32 -28.64
CA LYS A 89 13.36 -38.62 -28.14
C LYS A 89 14.33 -37.45 -28.29
N LYS A 90 13.95 -36.37 -28.97
CA LYS A 90 14.80 -35.18 -29.12
C LYS A 90 14.91 -34.41 -27.80
N SER A 91 16.00 -33.66 -27.70
CA SER A 91 16.21 -32.79 -26.54
C SER A 91 15.21 -31.63 -26.54
N ILE A 92 14.78 -31.26 -25.33
CA ILE A 92 13.92 -30.08 -25.14
C ILE A 92 14.61 -28.79 -25.59
N TYR A 93 15.94 -28.76 -25.60
CA TYR A 93 16.76 -27.65 -26.08
C TYR A 93 16.46 -27.27 -27.55
N GLU A 94 16.04 -28.24 -28.36
CA GLU A 94 15.72 -28.00 -29.79
C GLU A 94 14.40 -27.23 -30.01
N VAL A 95 13.50 -27.25 -29.02
CA VAL A 95 12.14 -26.68 -29.11
C VAL A 95 11.81 -25.67 -28.03
N MET A 96 12.71 -25.47 -27.06
CA MET A 96 12.51 -24.43 -26.06
C MET A 96 12.57 -23.04 -26.67
N GLU A 97 11.87 -22.10 -26.07
CA GLU A 97 11.89 -20.69 -26.42
C GLU A 97 12.80 -19.92 -25.48
N GLN A 98 13.28 -18.75 -25.90
CA GLN A 98 13.94 -17.83 -25.00
C GLN A 98 12.94 -17.37 -23.93
N PRO A 99 13.36 -17.23 -22.67
CA PRO A 99 12.49 -16.73 -21.61
C PRO A 99 11.99 -15.33 -21.97
N THR A 100 10.69 -15.13 -21.89
CA THR A 100 10.10 -13.81 -22.16
C THR A 100 10.57 -12.79 -21.15
N PHE A 101 10.53 -13.16 -19.87
CA PHE A 101 11.06 -12.39 -18.74
C PHE A 101 11.50 -13.32 -17.62
N ILE A 102 12.62 -12.96 -16.99
CA ILE A 102 13.06 -13.52 -15.74
C ILE A 102 13.04 -12.35 -14.73
N ILE A 103 12.25 -12.47 -13.68
CA ILE A 103 12.04 -11.42 -12.69
C ILE A 103 12.72 -11.82 -11.38
N ASP A 104 13.41 -10.87 -10.76
CA ASP A 104 14.06 -11.10 -9.47
C ASP A 104 13.03 -11.32 -8.36
N TYR A 105 13.28 -12.27 -7.48
CA TYR A 105 12.45 -12.62 -6.32
C TYR A 105 12.00 -11.42 -5.49
N LYS A 106 12.89 -10.43 -5.27
CA LYS A 106 12.65 -9.28 -4.39
C LYS A 106 11.84 -8.17 -5.05
N MET A 107 11.54 -8.29 -6.35
CA MET A 107 10.80 -7.25 -7.06
C MET A 107 9.39 -7.10 -6.49
N THR A 108 8.91 -5.86 -6.40
CA THR A 108 7.53 -5.58 -5.94
C THR A 108 6.50 -6.06 -6.97
N LEU A 109 5.27 -6.32 -6.54
CA LEU A 109 4.19 -6.72 -7.46
C LEU A 109 3.89 -5.62 -8.47
N GLU A 110 4.02 -4.34 -8.08
CA GLU A 110 3.81 -3.19 -8.96
C GLU A 110 4.85 -3.13 -10.08
N ASP A 111 6.14 -3.19 -9.72
CA ASP A 111 7.22 -3.14 -10.70
C ASP A 111 7.14 -4.32 -11.64
N ALA A 112 6.84 -5.51 -11.13
CA ALA A 112 6.61 -6.70 -11.93
C ALA A 112 5.45 -6.50 -12.91
N SER A 113 4.33 -5.90 -12.46
CA SER A 113 3.19 -5.62 -13.32
C SER A 113 3.52 -4.66 -14.45
N LEU A 114 4.33 -3.62 -14.19
CA LEU A 114 4.78 -2.65 -15.20
C LEU A 114 5.68 -3.31 -16.27
N ILE A 115 6.53 -4.26 -15.87
CA ILE A 115 7.36 -5.04 -16.82
C ILE A 115 6.46 -5.90 -17.70
N ILE A 116 5.48 -6.57 -17.11
CA ILE A 116 4.58 -7.48 -17.81
C ILE A 116 3.69 -6.73 -18.81
N GLN A 117 3.26 -5.52 -18.50
CA GLN A 117 2.49 -4.69 -19.45
C GLN A 117 3.24 -4.36 -20.73
N LYS A 118 4.58 -4.45 -20.75
CA LYS A 118 5.40 -4.24 -21.95
C LYS A 118 5.50 -5.48 -22.84
N ARG A 119 4.82 -6.59 -22.51
CA ARG A 119 4.82 -7.82 -23.28
C ARG A 119 4.12 -7.62 -24.62
N GLU A 120 4.59 -8.38 -25.63
CA GLU A 120 3.85 -8.53 -26.86
C GLU A 120 2.51 -9.26 -26.62
N LEU A 121 1.49 -8.96 -27.42
CA LEU A 121 0.15 -9.54 -27.27
C LEU A 121 0.16 -11.08 -27.23
N ARG A 122 1.03 -11.72 -28.00
CA ARG A 122 1.15 -13.19 -28.03
C ARG A 122 1.62 -13.81 -26.70
N ASN A 123 2.28 -13.04 -25.85
CA ASN A 123 2.91 -13.49 -24.59
C ASN A 123 2.22 -12.91 -23.34
N ILE A 124 1.10 -12.21 -23.52
CA ILE A 124 0.45 -11.47 -22.43
C ILE A 124 -0.05 -12.38 -21.30
N TYR A 125 -0.38 -13.63 -21.61
CA TYR A 125 -0.87 -14.63 -20.67
C TYR A 125 0.20 -15.64 -20.23
N ASP A 126 1.45 -15.46 -20.67
CA ASP A 126 2.52 -16.36 -20.26
C ASP A 126 2.83 -16.23 -18.78
N ASP A 127 3.07 -17.37 -18.13
CA ASP A 127 3.56 -17.41 -16.75
C ASP A 127 4.95 -16.79 -16.67
N ILE A 128 5.37 -16.40 -15.46
CA ILE A 128 6.57 -15.61 -15.23
C ILE A 128 7.61 -16.49 -14.53
N ILE A 129 8.83 -16.48 -15.01
CA ILE A 129 9.94 -17.16 -14.34
C ILE A 129 10.54 -16.23 -13.29
N ILE A 130 10.71 -16.76 -12.08
CA ILE A 130 11.32 -16.05 -10.97
C ILE A 130 12.74 -16.58 -10.73
N SER A 131 13.68 -15.63 -10.59
CA SER A 131 15.06 -15.93 -10.21
C SER A 131 15.36 -15.42 -8.79
N LYS A 132 16.27 -16.15 -8.11
CA LYS A 132 16.83 -15.74 -6.83
C LYS A 132 18.33 -16.01 -6.86
N ASP A 133 19.13 -15.03 -6.51
CA ASP A 133 20.61 -15.15 -6.51
C ASP A 133 21.16 -15.67 -7.85
N ASN A 134 20.61 -15.17 -8.97
CA ASN A 134 20.87 -15.58 -10.35
C ASN A 134 20.46 -17.02 -10.72
N GLY A 135 19.90 -17.79 -9.82
CA GLY A 135 19.37 -19.13 -10.07
C GLY A 135 17.85 -19.14 -10.28
N TYR A 136 17.35 -20.22 -10.90
CA TYR A 136 15.92 -20.47 -10.97
C TYR A 136 15.33 -20.66 -9.57
N TYR A 137 14.22 -19.98 -9.28
CA TYR A 137 13.51 -20.11 -8.02
C TYR A 137 12.15 -20.77 -8.16
N GLY A 138 11.32 -20.30 -9.09
CA GLY A 138 9.95 -20.77 -9.29
C GLY A 138 9.28 -20.08 -10.47
N ILE A 139 7.98 -20.25 -10.58
CA ILE A 139 7.15 -19.53 -11.56
C ILE A 139 6.01 -18.79 -10.86
N VAL A 140 5.57 -17.70 -11.43
CA VAL A 140 4.30 -17.04 -11.04
C VAL A 140 3.32 -17.18 -12.18
N PRO A 141 2.24 -17.96 -12.03
CA PRO A 141 1.15 -17.97 -12.98
C PRO A 141 0.51 -16.59 -13.09
N ILE A 142 0.20 -16.18 -14.33
CA ILE A 142 -0.33 -14.81 -14.56
C ILE A 142 -1.63 -14.54 -13.79
N ASN A 143 -2.49 -15.53 -13.62
CA ASN A 143 -3.72 -15.42 -12.86
C ASN A 143 -3.45 -15.18 -11.36
N VAL A 144 -2.40 -15.78 -10.78
CA VAL A 144 -1.99 -15.58 -9.38
C VAL A 144 -1.51 -14.14 -9.19
N LEU A 145 -0.70 -13.62 -10.13
CA LEU A 145 -0.27 -12.23 -10.07
C LEU A 145 -1.46 -11.26 -10.16
N LEU A 146 -2.38 -11.46 -11.10
CA LEU A 146 -3.56 -10.62 -11.26
C LEU A 146 -4.46 -10.68 -10.01
N GLU A 147 -4.63 -11.85 -9.42
CA GLU A 147 -5.36 -11.99 -8.15
C GLU A 147 -4.68 -11.21 -7.02
N ALA A 148 -3.36 -11.34 -6.86
CA ALA A 148 -2.60 -10.65 -5.83
C ALA A 148 -2.70 -9.11 -5.98
N ILE A 149 -2.56 -8.59 -7.21
CA ILE A 149 -2.69 -7.16 -7.49
C ILE A 149 -4.12 -6.67 -7.19
N THR A 150 -5.13 -7.43 -7.60
CA THR A 150 -6.55 -7.08 -7.38
C THR A 150 -6.88 -7.06 -5.89
N GLN A 151 -6.47 -8.08 -5.13
CA GLN A 151 -6.68 -8.13 -3.69
C GLN A 151 -6.01 -6.95 -2.99
N ARG A 152 -4.77 -6.62 -3.38
CA ARG A 152 -4.06 -5.47 -2.86
C ARG A 152 -4.79 -4.15 -3.15
N ALA A 153 -5.25 -3.95 -4.39
CA ALA A 153 -6.02 -2.77 -4.76
C ALA A 153 -7.31 -2.63 -3.94
N LEU A 154 -8.01 -3.74 -3.68
CA LEU A 154 -9.21 -3.75 -2.83
C LEU A 154 -8.91 -3.39 -1.38
N ILE A 155 -7.79 -3.86 -0.81
CA ILE A 155 -7.38 -3.52 0.56
C ILE A 155 -7.09 -2.03 0.66
N ILE A 156 -6.30 -1.48 -0.28
CA ILE A 156 -5.98 -0.04 -0.32
C ILE A 156 -7.27 0.79 -0.46
N ALA A 157 -8.17 0.39 -1.37
CA ALA A 157 -9.42 1.10 -1.58
C ALA A 157 -10.35 1.07 -0.36
N LYS A 158 -10.39 -0.05 0.38
CA LYS A 158 -11.20 -0.17 1.60
C LYS A 158 -10.63 0.61 2.79
N ASP A 159 -9.31 0.76 2.87
CA ASP A 159 -8.66 1.51 3.94
C ASP A 159 -8.75 3.03 3.72
N ALA A 160 -8.81 3.48 2.47
CA ALA A 160 -8.89 4.91 2.17
C ALA A 160 -10.18 5.54 2.74
N ASN A 161 -10.04 6.70 3.38
CA ASN A 161 -11.19 7.43 3.89
C ASN A 161 -12.10 7.89 2.73
N PRO A 162 -13.40 7.56 2.73
CA PRO A 162 -14.28 7.83 1.61
C PRO A 162 -14.50 9.32 1.32
N LEU A 163 -14.40 10.19 2.33
CA LEU A 163 -14.61 11.63 2.19
C LEU A 163 -13.38 12.35 1.63
N THR A 164 -12.19 11.98 2.13
CA THR A 164 -10.93 12.66 1.74
C THR A 164 -10.11 11.88 0.74
N GLY A 165 -10.33 10.57 0.61
CA GLY A 165 -9.50 9.66 -0.19
C GLY A 165 -8.07 9.52 0.33
N LEU A 166 -7.78 10.00 1.54
CA LEU A 166 -6.48 9.80 2.19
C LEU A 166 -6.36 8.38 2.73
N PRO A 167 -5.14 7.82 2.82
CA PRO A 167 -4.85 6.57 3.49
C PRO A 167 -5.47 6.52 4.89
N GLY A 168 -6.03 5.37 5.25
CA GLY A 168 -6.67 5.14 6.54
C GLY A 168 -5.72 4.60 7.60
N ASN A 169 -6.31 4.02 8.65
CA ASN A 169 -5.57 3.59 9.83
C ASN A 169 -4.56 2.47 9.54
N TRP A 170 -4.93 1.54 8.64
CA TRP A 170 -4.07 0.41 8.32
C TRP A 170 -2.80 0.85 7.55
N ALA A 171 -2.93 1.73 6.56
CA ALA A 171 -1.78 2.27 5.82
C ALA A 171 -0.87 3.11 6.72
N LEU A 172 -1.44 3.88 7.65
CA LEU A 172 -0.71 4.65 8.65
C LEU A 172 0.10 3.76 9.59
N GLN A 173 -0.54 2.73 10.16
CA GLN A 173 0.13 1.76 11.04
C GLN A 173 1.33 1.13 10.33
N ARG A 174 1.14 0.69 9.11
CA ARG A 174 2.17 0.03 8.32
C ARG A 174 3.36 0.95 8.02
N GLU A 175 3.11 2.21 7.65
CA GLU A 175 4.19 3.18 7.39
C GLU A 175 4.99 3.46 8.67
N ILE A 176 4.33 3.56 9.82
CA ILE A 176 4.98 3.73 11.12
C ILE A 176 5.83 2.50 11.46
N GLU A 177 5.28 1.29 11.33
CA GLU A 177 6.00 0.05 11.60
C GLU A 177 7.18 -0.16 10.64
N ARG A 178 7.04 0.23 9.37
CA ARG A 178 8.14 0.24 8.40
C ARG A 178 9.29 1.14 8.86
N ARG A 179 8.99 2.38 9.28
CA ARG A 179 10.00 3.34 9.78
C ARG A 179 10.66 2.84 11.05
N ILE A 180 9.92 2.20 11.97
CA ILE A 180 10.48 1.58 13.18
C ILE A 180 11.45 0.45 12.81
N ARG A 181 11.05 -0.47 11.91
CA ARG A 181 11.93 -1.58 11.45
C ARG A 181 13.20 -1.07 10.78
N CYS A 182 13.11 -0.03 9.98
CA CYS A 182 14.25 0.59 9.32
C CYS A 182 15.10 1.48 10.25
N LYS A 183 14.70 1.60 11.52
CA LYS A 183 15.38 2.49 12.50
C LYS A 183 15.49 3.95 12.02
N CYS A 184 14.52 4.40 11.22
CA CYS A 184 14.47 5.78 10.78
C CYS A 184 14.07 6.70 11.94
N ILE A 185 14.61 7.93 11.96
CA ILE A 185 14.13 8.99 12.85
C ILE A 185 12.94 9.68 12.18
N PHE A 186 11.81 9.73 12.87
CA PHE A 186 10.59 10.34 12.34
C PHE A 186 9.70 10.90 13.45
N ASP A 187 8.83 11.80 13.04
CA ASP A 187 7.77 12.35 13.88
C ASP A 187 6.41 11.93 13.33
N VAL A 188 5.46 11.71 14.26
CA VAL A 188 4.05 11.54 13.94
C VAL A 188 3.28 12.72 14.50
N CYS A 189 2.63 13.48 13.62
CA CYS A 189 1.85 14.66 13.97
C CYS A 189 0.37 14.30 13.87
N TYR A 190 -0.31 14.28 15.00
CA TYR A 190 -1.77 14.13 15.09
C TYR A 190 -2.41 15.50 14.96
N ILE A 191 -3.38 15.63 14.07
CA ILE A 191 -4.12 16.87 13.83
C ILE A 191 -5.60 16.61 14.13
N ASP A 192 -6.20 17.51 14.88
CA ASP A 192 -7.59 17.44 15.30
C ASP A 192 -8.23 18.85 15.13
N ILE A 193 -9.48 18.88 14.64
CA ILE A 193 -10.21 20.12 14.42
C ILE A 193 -10.97 20.51 15.70
N ASN A 194 -10.54 21.58 16.35
CA ASN A 194 -11.21 22.06 17.56
C ASN A 194 -12.60 22.59 17.27
N HIS A 195 -13.55 22.30 18.16
CA HIS A 195 -14.96 22.71 18.07
C HIS A 195 -15.71 22.13 16.85
N PHE A 196 -15.22 21.02 16.25
CA PHE A 196 -15.83 20.45 15.05
C PHE A 196 -17.27 19.97 15.29
N LYS A 197 -17.55 19.32 16.44
CA LYS A 197 -18.91 18.90 16.77
C LYS A 197 -19.89 20.09 16.90
N PRO A 198 -19.61 21.12 17.75
CA PRO A 198 -20.46 22.33 17.79
C PRO A 198 -20.64 23.00 16.43
N TYR A 199 -19.60 22.96 15.56
CA TYR A 199 -19.68 23.47 14.22
C TYR A 199 -20.69 22.69 13.37
N ASN A 200 -20.66 21.35 13.41
CA ASN A 200 -21.63 20.50 12.71
C ASN A 200 -23.05 20.72 13.23
N ASP A 201 -23.20 20.84 14.55
CA ASP A 201 -24.50 21.04 15.19
C ASP A 201 -25.13 22.40 14.77
N TYR A 202 -24.30 23.41 14.48
CA TYR A 202 -24.75 24.74 14.07
C TYR A 202 -24.89 24.93 12.55
N TYR A 203 -23.85 24.57 11.80
CA TYR A 203 -23.80 24.80 10.35
C TYR A 203 -24.29 23.63 9.50
N GLY A 204 -24.48 22.44 10.12
CA GLY A 204 -24.88 21.20 9.46
C GLY A 204 -23.71 20.35 8.96
N PHE A 205 -23.97 19.05 8.83
CA PHE A 205 -22.94 18.07 8.45
C PHE A 205 -22.33 18.30 7.06
N GLU A 206 -23.12 18.82 6.11
CA GLU A 206 -22.61 19.13 4.76
C GLU A 206 -21.45 20.15 4.80
N LYS A 207 -21.58 21.18 5.65
CA LYS A 207 -20.48 22.14 5.82
C LYS A 207 -19.30 21.51 6.59
N GLY A 208 -19.57 20.63 7.56
CA GLY A 208 -18.52 19.86 8.22
C GLY A 208 -17.74 18.98 7.25
N ASP A 209 -18.41 18.30 6.35
CA ASP A 209 -17.77 17.48 5.33
C ASP A 209 -16.87 18.32 4.39
N ARG A 210 -17.28 19.56 4.08
CA ARG A 210 -16.43 20.51 3.33
C ARG A 210 -15.17 20.89 4.11
N VAL A 211 -15.26 21.09 5.43
CA VAL A 211 -14.10 21.38 6.30
C VAL A 211 -13.13 20.20 6.27
N ILE A 212 -13.61 18.97 6.49
CA ILE A 212 -12.83 17.73 6.44
C ILE A 212 -12.15 17.56 5.07
N SER A 213 -12.92 17.72 3.98
CA SER A 213 -12.40 17.60 2.60
C SER A 213 -11.33 18.64 2.30
N SER A 214 -11.50 19.90 2.78
CA SER A 214 -10.51 20.96 2.59
C SER A 214 -9.21 20.66 3.33
N LEU A 215 -9.28 20.18 4.57
CA LEU A 215 -8.09 19.76 5.31
C LEU A 215 -7.41 18.57 4.63
N GLY A 216 -8.19 17.59 4.16
CA GLY A 216 -7.67 16.46 3.38
C GLY A 216 -6.94 16.90 2.09
N MET A 217 -7.47 17.89 1.39
CA MET A 217 -6.84 18.48 0.20
C MET A 217 -5.52 19.20 0.53
N ILE A 218 -5.49 19.98 1.60
CA ILE A 218 -4.27 20.64 2.10
C ILE A 218 -3.17 19.60 2.38
N LEU A 219 -3.51 18.53 3.11
CA LEU A 219 -2.56 17.49 3.47
C LEU A 219 -2.05 16.73 2.25
N ARG A 220 -2.93 16.39 1.31
CA ARG A 220 -2.55 15.71 0.06
C ARG A 220 -1.59 16.56 -0.77
N LYS A 221 -1.87 17.85 -0.93
CA LYS A 221 -0.99 18.77 -1.65
C LYS A 221 0.39 18.85 -1.01
N LEU A 222 0.47 18.98 0.31
CA LEU A 222 1.74 19.00 1.04
C LEU A 222 2.54 17.70 0.86
N ALA A 223 1.88 16.54 0.85
CA ALA A 223 2.53 15.25 0.63
C ALA A 223 3.13 15.14 -0.78
N VAL A 224 2.41 15.62 -1.80
CA VAL A 224 2.90 15.64 -3.20
C VAL A 224 4.07 16.61 -3.37
N ASP A 225 3.94 17.82 -2.83
CA ASP A 225 4.95 18.87 -3.03
C ASP A 225 6.29 18.56 -2.34
N ARG A 226 6.29 17.77 -1.26
CA ARG A 226 7.47 17.47 -0.45
C ARG A 226 8.02 16.06 -0.56
N GLY A 227 7.24 15.09 -1.07
CA GLY A 227 7.67 13.71 -1.35
C GLY A 227 8.09 12.84 -0.14
N GLU A 228 8.46 13.46 0.99
CA GLU A 228 8.96 12.77 2.20
C GLU A 228 7.91 12.65 3.31
N ILE A 229 6.70 13.15 3.05
CA ILE A 229 5.61 13.23 4.02
C ILE A 229 4.56 12.17 3.67
N PHE A 230 4.20 11.34 4.65
CA PHE A 230 3.06 10.46 4.53
C PHE A 230 1.89 11.04 5.32
N VAL A 231 0.69 11.07 4.73
CA VAL A 231 -0.50 11.64 5.34
C VAL A 231 -1.62 10.62 5.36
N GLY A 232 -2.49 10.68 6.37
CA GLY A 232 -3.65 9.82 6.48
C GLY A 232 -4.79 10.44 7.28
N HIS A 233 -5.96 9.83 7.17
CA HIS A 233 -7.20 10.22 7.82
C HIS A 233 -7.79 9.02 8.57
N ILE A 234 -7.72 9.04 9.90
CA ILE A 234 -8.22 7.95 10.74
C ILE A 234 -9.75 7.91 10.74
N GLY A 235 -10.39 9.08 10.82
CA GLY A 235 -11.84 9.22 10.79
C GLY A 235 -12.32 10.46 11.55
N GLY A 236 -13.52 10.93 11.23
CA GLY A 236 -14.05 12.17 11.82
C GLY A 236 -13.15 13.36 11.56
N ASP A 237 -12.66 13.98 12.63
CA ASP A 237 -11.77 15.14 12.64
C ASP A 237 -10.28 14.80 12.89
N ASP A 238 -9.93 13.50 12.94
CA ASP A 238 -8.57 13.01 13.27
C ASP A 238 -7.74 12.72 12.00
N PHE A 239 -6.67 13.47 11.78
CA PHE A 239 -5.70 13.29 10.71
C PHE A 239 -4.30 13.03 11.25
N ILE A 240 -3.45 12.39 10.44
CA ILE A 240 -2.05 12.12 10.79
C ILE A 240 -1.13 12.56 9.66
N ILE A 241 0.03 13.11 10.07
CA ILE A 241 1.19 13.33 9.21
C ILE A 241 2.36 12.56 9.81
N ILE A 242 3.10 11.84 8.98
CA ILE A 242 4.37 11.21 9.32
C ILE A 242 5.45 11.93 8.51
N ALA A 243 6.39 12.56 9.18
CA ALA A 243 7.44 13.37 8.54
C ALA A 243 8.80 13.14 9.22
N ASN A 244 9.87 13.63 8.61
CA ASN A 244 11.17 13.69 9.25
C ASN A 244 11.17 14.69 10.42
N SER A 245 11.90 14.38 11.49
CA SER A 245 11.86 15.13 12.76
C SER A 245 12.23 16.61 12.61
N GLU A 246 13.13 16.93 11.66
CA GLU A 246 13.56 18.30 11.38
C GLU A 246 12.46 19.18 10.74
N ASN A 247 11.53 18.56 9.99
CA ASN A 247 10.53 19.27 9.19
C ASN A 247 9.14 19.30 9.80
N SER A 248 8.85 18.45 10.78
CA SER A 248 7.50 18.21 11.28
C SER A 248 6.82 19.44 11.85
N TRP A 249 7.56 20.29 12.57
CA TRP A 249 7.03 21.54 13.10
C TRP A 249 6.59 22.51 12.01
N ASN A 250 7.48 22.74 11.03
CA ASN A 250 7.20 23.62 9.88
C ASN A 250 6.04 23.11 9.05
N VAL A 251 5.91 21.79 8.90
CA VAL A 251 4.76 21.18 8.23
C VAL A 251 3.46 21.48 8.96
N CYS A 252 3.43 21.34 10.28
CA CYS A 252 2.24 21.70 11.08
C CYS A 252 1.90 23.19 10.96
N GLU A 253 2.88 24.08 10.97
CA GLU A 253 2.66 25.53 10.77
C GLU A 253 2.05 25.83 9.39
N MET A 254 2.54 25.14 8.34
CA MET A 254 1.98 25.28 7.00
C MET A 254 0.54 24.77 6.91
N VAL A 255 0.24 23.65 7.55
CA VAL A 255 -1.13 23.11 7.60
C VAL A 255 -2.06 24.09 8.29
N ILE A 256 -1.65 24.63 9.44
CA ILE A 256 -2.44 25.62 10.20
C ILE A 256 -2.70 26.84 9.32
N ARG A 257 -1.65 27.42 8.73
CA ARG A 257 -1.79 28.62 7.87
C ARG A 257 -2.76 28.39 6.72
N ASN A 258 -2.58 27.29 5.97
CA ASN A 258 -3.44 26.97 4.85
C ASN A 258 -4.88 26.68 5.29
N PHE A 259 -5.09 26.07 6.44
CA PHE A 259 -6.42 25.84 7.00
C PHE A 259 -7.12 27.15 7.40
N GLU A 260 -6.38 28.06 8.02
CA GLU A 260 -6.91 29.37 8.45
C GLU A 260 -7.34 30.25 7.28
N GLU A 261 -6.75 30.09 6.09
CA GLU A 261 -7.19 30.77 4.86
C GLU A 261 -8.64 30.39 4.45
N PHE A 262 -9.11 29.21 4.85
CA PHE A 262 -10.48 28.75 4.57
C PHE A 262 -11.52 29.20 5.60
N LEU A 263 -11.11 29.72 6.78
CA LEU A 263 -12.04 30.07 7.85
C LEU A 263 -13.15 31.07 7.42
N PRO A 264 -12.87 32.07 6.58
CA PRO A 264 -13.95 32.95 6.09
C PRO A 264 -15.02 32.18 5.31
N SER A 265 -14.62 31.17 4.53
CA SER A 265 -15.55 30.35 3.73
C SER A 265 -16.33 29.36 4.60
N PHE A 266 -15.74 28.88 5.70
CA PHE A 266 -16.40 27.97 6.64
C PHE A 266 -17.43 28.66 7.52
N HIS A 267 -17.15 29.87 7.96
CA HIS A 267 -17.95 30.59 8.96
C HIS A 267 -18.84 31.70 8.38
N GLY A 268 -18.58 32.16 7.15
CA GLY A 268 -19.35 33.24 6.54
C GLY A 268 -19.34 34.51 7.40
N GLU A 269 -20.52 35.05 7.73
CA GLU A 269 -20.64 36.29 8.54
C GLU A 269 -20.08 36.15 9.98
N ASP A 270 -20.14 34.96 10.56
CA ASP A 270 -19.62 34.71 11.90
C ASP A 270 -18.09 34.84 11.97
N PHE A 271 -17.40 34.73 10.84
CA PHE A 271 -15.96 34.98 10.77
C PHE A 271 -15.58 36.37 11.25
N THR A 272 -16.37 37.39 10.88
CA THR A 272 -16.13 38.78 11.28
C THR A 272 -16.39 39.00 12.77
N ARG A 273 -17.33 38.21 13.37
CA ARG A 273 -17.62 38.25 14.80
C ARG A 273 -16.57 37.52 15.63
N GLY A 274 -15.87 36.54 15.02
CA GLY A 274 -14.89 35.71 15.70
C GLY A 274 -15.48 34.59 16.57
N TYR A 275 -16.81 34.42 16.58
CA TYR A 275 -17.53 33.38 17.33
C TYR A 275 -18.93 33.13 16.76
N TYR A 276 -19.53 32.00 17.15
CA TYR A 276 -20.92 31.64 16.89
C TYR A 276 -21.56 31.01 18.13
N LEU A 277 -22.89 31.04 18.23
CA LEU A 277 -23.65 30.44 19.33
C LEU A 277 -24.12 29.05 18.93
N SER A 278 -23.85 28.04 19.72
CA SER A 278 -24.31 26.67 19.51
C SER A 278 -24.60 25.98 20.85
N LYS A 279 -25.20 24.78 20.79
CA LYS A 279 -25.45 24.00 22.00
C LYS A 279 -24.21 23.20 22.41
N ASN A 280 -23.89 23.25 23.70
CA ASN A 280 -22.85 22.39 24.24
C ASN A 280 -23.35 20.96 24.47
N ARG A 281 -22.49 20.06 24.99
CA ARG A 281 -22.81 18.62 25.22
C ARG A 281 -23.97 18.44 26.24
N ASN A 282 -24.26 19.45 27.07
CA ASN A 282 -25.35 19.44 28.06
C ASN A 282 -26.63 20.08 27.52
N GLY A 283 -26.67 20.49 26.24
CA GLY A 283 -27.82 21.13 25.59
C GLY A 283 -27.95 22.63 25.87
N ASN A 284 -27.05 23.24 26.62
CA ASN A 284 -27.07 24.68 26.94
C ASN A 284 -26.43 25.48 25.80
N GLU A 285 -26.96 26.67 25.50
CA GLU A 285 -26.32 27.59 24.58
C GLU A 285 -24.98 28.07 25.14
N GLU A 286 -23.97 27.99 24.30
CA GLU A 286 -22.59 28.37 24.63
C GLU A 286 -21.97 29.08 23.41
N LEU A 287 -21.09 30.02 23.72
CA LEU A 287 -20.32 30.73 22.71
C LEU A 287 -19.11 29.90 22.30
N PHE A 288 -19.02 29.56 21.02
CA PHE A 288 -17.89 28.84 20.45
C PHE A 288 -17.03 29.74 19.58
N LYS A 289 -15.71 29.62 19.72
CA LYS A 289 -14.76 30.27 18.82
C LYS A 289 -14.77 29.61 17.46
N LEU A 290 -14.17 30.26 16.47
CA LEU A 290 -14.01 29.69 15.12
C LEU A 290 -13.22 28.41 15.18
N LEU A 291 -13.34 27.59 14.13
CA LEU A 291 -12.54 26.37 13.97
C LEU A 291 -11.04 26.67 14.06
N SER A 292 -10.30 25.78 14.65
CA SER A 292 -8.84 25.85 14.76
C SER A 292 -8.27 24.44 14.79
N LEU A 293 -6.95 24.29 14.67
CA LEU A 293 -6.30 23.00 14.70
C LEU A 293 -5.48 22.78 15.97
N SER A 294 -5.55 21.58 16.52
CA SER A 294 -4.62 21.09 17.56
C SER A 294 -3.68 20.09 16.91
N CYS A 295 -2.39 20.41 16.84
CA CYS A 295 -1.35 19.54 16.31
C CYS A 295 -0.50 18.99 17.48
N ALA A 296 -0.45 17.67 17.61
CA ALA A 296 0.33 16.96 18.62
C ALA A 296 1.45 16.17 17.96
N ILE A 297 2.71 16.50 18.22
CA ILE A 297 3.89 15.88 17.61
C ILE A 297 4.53 14.90 18.59
N VAL A 298 4.68 13.65 18.19
CA VAL A 298 5.41 12.59 18.89
C VAL A 298 6.60 12.17 18.05
N SER A 299 7.80 12.15 18.66
CA SER A 299 9.06 11.83 18.00
C SER A 299 9.67 10.54 18.55
N ASN A 300 10.33 9.75 17.68
CA ASN A 300 11.17 8.65 18.12
C ASN A 300 12.66 9.04 18.26
N GLU A 301 13.00 10.32 18.10
CA GLU A 301 14.39 10.82 18.20
C GLU A 301 15.01 10.59 19.59
N LYS A 302 14.21 10.82 20.64
CA LYS A 302 14.67 10.74 22.05
C LYS A 302 13.98 9.64 22.84
N ARG A 303 13.11 8.88 22.20
CA ARG A 303 12.29 7.84 22.83
C ARG A 303 12.24 6.59 21.97
N ASP A 304 12.50 5.43 22.55
CA ASP A 304 12.41 4.15 21.85
C ASP A 304 10.94 3.74 21.66
N ILE A 305 10.39 4.06 20.49
CA ILE A 305 9.03 3.70 20.10
C ILE A 305 9.05 2.28 19.50
N LYS A 306 8.50 1.32 20.25
CA LYS A 306 8.57 -0.11 19.90
C LYS A 306 7.47 -0.58 18.94
N SER A 307 6.35 0.13 18.88
CA SER A 307 5.19 -0.28 18.08
C SER A 307 4.24 0.89 17.82
N PHE A 308 3.34 0.72 16.88
CA PHE A 308 2.24 1.66 16.64
C PHE A 308 1.37 1.87 17.91
N ALA A 309 1.05 0.80 18.64
CA ALA A 309 0.26 0.89 19.88
C ALA A 309 0.97 1.73 20.96
N HIS A 310 2.29 1.56 21.11
CA HIS A 310 3.09 2.37 22.04
C HIS A 310 3.06 3.85 21.64
N LEU A 311 3.25 4.15 20.35
CA LEU A 311 3.16 5.51 19.83
C LEU A 311 1.77 6.12 20.06
N ALA A 312 0.68 5.38 19.83
CA ALA A 312 -0.68 5.84 20.01
C ALA A 312 -0.99 6.18 21.50
N SER A 313 -0.42 5.41 22.44
CA SER A 313 -0.53 5.70 23.88
C SER A 313 0.10 7.05 24.23
N ILE A 314 1.33 7.29 23.77
CA ILE A 314 2.03 8.57 23.98
C ILE A 314 1.25 9.73 23.33
N ALA A 315 0.79 9.52 22.10
CA ALA A 315 0.05 10.52 21.34
C ALA A 315 -1.24 10.98 22.05
N SER A 316 -1.92 10.07 22.74
CA SER A 316 -3.15 10.39 23.48
C SER A 316 -2.92 11.50 24.52
N GLU A 317 -1.80 11.45 25.25
CA GLU A 317 -1.47 12.46 26.26
C GLU A 317 -1.07 13.79 25.60
N VAL A 318 -0.28 13.77 24.53
CA VAL A 318 0.13 14.98 23.82
C VAL A 318 -1.07 15.64 23.13
N LYS A 319 -2.00 14.86 22.56
CA LYS A 319 -3.29 15.35 22.03
C LYS A 319 -4.11 16.04 23.10
N ALA A 320 -4.22 15.47 24.31
CA ALA A 320 -4.96 16.07 25.42
C ALA A 320 -4.36 17.42 25.79
N GLU A 321 -3.02 17.53 25.85
CA GLU A 321 -2.33 18.78 26.15
C GLU A 321 -2.52 19.81 25.02
N ALA A 322 -2.45 19.42 23.76
CA ALA A 322 -2.70 20.32 22.63
C ALA A 322 -4.14 20.88 22.68
N LYS A 323 -5.13 20.02 22.92
CA LYS A 323 -6.52 20.46 23.09
C LYS A 323 -6.70 21.42 24.30
N ARG A 324 -6.03 21.16 25.43
CA ARG A 324 -6.03 22.03 26.58
C ARG A 324 -5.47 23.41 26.25
N GLN A 325 -4.30 23.46 25.58
CA GLN A 325 -3.68 24.73 25.20
C GLN A 325 -4.50 25.49 24.16
N SER A 326 -5.10 24.81 23.18
CA SER A 326 -5.99 25.46 22.21
C SER A 326 -7.22 26.09 22.87
N ARG A 327 -7.84 25.42 23.85
CA ARG A 327 -8.97 26.01 24.62
C ARG A 327 -8.57 27.28 25.34
N ILE A 328 -7.39 27.32 25.97
CA ILE A 328 -6.89 28.48 26.68
C ILE A 328 -6.61 29.64 25.73
N LYS A 329 -5.85 29.37 24.65
CA LYS A 329 -5.43 30.38 23.69
C LYS A 329 -6.57 30.78 22.74
N GLY A 330 -7.47 29.85 22.43
CA GLY A 330 -8.57 30.03 21.48
C GLY A 330 -8.12 30.13 20.00
N THR A 331 -6.98 29.55 19.70
CA THR A 331 -6.36 29.54 18.36
C THR A 331 -5.77 28.15 18.08
N SER A 332 -5.29 27.95 16.86
CA SER A 332 -4.51 26.76 16.53
C SER A 332 -3.24 26.68 17.37
N VAL A 333 -2.82 25.46 17.70
CA VAL A 333 -1.64 25.19 18.52
C VAL A 333 -0.85 24.00 18.01
N ILE A 334 0.46 24.02 18.25
CA ILE A 334 1.36 22.89 18.04
C ILE A 334 2.00 22.56 19.38
N VAL A 335 1.92 21.28 19.78
CA VAL A 335 2.55 20.76 20.99
C VAL A 335 3.45 19.59 20.59
N ARG A 336 4.70 19.61 20.99
CA ARG A 336 5.65 18.51 20.81
C ARG A 336 5.91 17.81 22.12
N ASP A 337 5.91 16.48 22.11
CA ASP A 337 6.37 15.70 23.28
C ASP A 337 7.85 16.01 23.54
N ARG A 338 8.14 16.45 24.74
CA ARG A 338 9.50 16.82 25.20
C ARG A 338 10.08 15.80 26.17
N ARG A 339 9.31 14.77 26.52
CA ARG A 339 9.73 13.77 27.50
C ARG A 339 10.77 12.85 26.83
N SER A 340 11.88 12.66 27.52
CA SER A 340 12.83 11.58 27.28
C SER A 340 12.64 10.54 28.38
N GLU A 341 12.63 9.26 28.04
CA GLU A 341 12.72 8.21 29.05
C GLU A 341 14.07 8.25 29.72
#